data_fdbc450d95054a3e155af7964031d6d4
#
_entry.id   fdbc450d95054a3e155af7964031d6d4
#
_cell.length_a   1.000
_cell.length_b   1.000
_cell.length_c   1.000
_cell.angle_alpha   90.00
_cell.angle_beta   90.00
_cell.angle_gamma   90.00
#
_symmetry.space_group_name_H-M   'P 1'
#
loop_
_entity.id
_entity.type
_entity.pdbx_description
1 polymer ?
#
loop_
_entity_poly.entity_id
_entity_poly.type
_entity_poly.pdbx_seq_one_letter_code
_entity_poly.pdbx_strand_id
1 'polypeptide(L)'
;HGIRLLNPGVGAHSRRGGAGPTDHKALTIDGLTVMIPVHTATAFESPYVVDAPDKKGTARVFKNGEFISEIYFPKKARFLDLSTADGVPYGQIAQLHSKDVLATTVLQTCIRYKSRQKTCKFCAIGQSLAAGRTIAHKTPEQLAEVARAAFLLDGVKHMVMTTGTPPGEDRGAKILSECAVAIRSAVDLPLQAQCEPPRDNLWHIRMKEAGIDSLGMHLEVVNPVLRKKIMPGKSQVPIEKYFESFSYAVDIFGWGQVSTYILAGLGDTVEEILEICERLTSIGVYPF
;
A
#
# COMPACT_ATOMS: atom_id res chain seq x y z
N HIS A 1 14.99 13.12 -5.79
CA HIS A 1 16.07 13.36 -4.82
C HIS A 1 15.65 13.05 -3.37
N GLY A 2 14.38 13.22 -3.00
CA GLY A 2 13.95 13.17 -1.61
C GLY A 2 14.37 14.39 -0.80
N ILE A 3 14.27 14.29 0.53
CA ILE A 3 14.61 15.38 1.47
C ILE A 3 15.52 14.84 2.57
N ARG A 4 16.56 15.58 2.92
CA ARG A 4 17.43 15.31 4.07
C ARG A 4 16.88 16.02 5.31
N LEU A 5 16.61 15.26 6.36
CA LEU A 5 16.22 15.80 7.66
C LEU A 5 17.47 16.16 8.48
N LEU A 6 17.63 17.41 8.92
CA LEU A 6 18.78 17.84 9.74
C LEU A 6 18.75 17.23 11.14
N ASN A 7 17.56 17.16 11.73
CA ASN A 7 17.32 16.48 13.00
C ASN A 7 16.23 15.46 12.81
N PRO A 8 16.58 14.20 12.54
CA PRO A 8 15.60 13.12 12.47
C PRO A 8 15.07 12.82 13.89
N GLY A 9 14.29 13.74 14.46
CA GLY A 9 13.70 13.64 15.79
C GLY A 9 12.91 12.37 16.03
N VAL A 10 12.30 12.26 17.20
CA VAL A 10 11.44 11.16 17.63
C VAL A 10 10.44 10.78 16.52
N GLY A 11 10.49 9.54 16.04
CA GLY A 11 9.65 9.04 14.93
C GLY A 11 10.32 9.01 13.54
N ALA A 12 11.59 9.39 13.45
CA ALA A 12 12.37 9.41 12.20
C ALA A 12 13.01 8.07 11.84
N HIS A 13 12.50 6.95 12.34
CA HIS A 13 13.05 5.65 11.97
C HIS A 13 12.66 5.26 10.56
N SER A 14 13.64 4.72 9.81
CA SER A 14 13.41 4.03 8.54
C SER A 14 12.25 3.05 8.68
N ARG A 15 11.26 3.17 7.83
CA ARG A 15 10.12 2.25 7.78
C ARG A 15 10.43 1.17 6.76
N ARG A 16 10.98 0.06 7.23
CA ARG A 16 11.27 -1.10 6.39
C ARG A 16 10.04 -1.99 6.28
N GLY A 17 9.37 -1.92 5.12
CA GLY A 17 8.24 -2.76 4.80
C GLY A 17 6.90 -2.33 5.41
N GLY A 18 5.83 -2.99 5.00
CA GLY A 18 4.44 -2.70 5.35
C GLY A 18 3.70 -2.03 4.20
N ALA A 19 2.42 -1.71 4.42
CA ALA A 19 1.63 -0.98 3.44
C ALA A 19 2.20 0.43 3.22
N GLY A 20 2.32 0.83 1.98
CA GLY A 20 2.86 2.12 1.55
C GLY A 20 4.38 2.15 1.38
N PRO A 21 4.91 3.25 0.85
CA PRO A 21 6.33 3.40 0.55
C PRO A 21 7.18 3.28 1.81
N THR A 22 8.25 2.50 1.75
CA THR A 22 9.27 2.43 2.78
C THR A 22 10.16 3.66 2.72
N ASP A 23 10.72 4.04 3.88
CA ASP A 23 11.70 5.15 3.97
C ASP A 23 11.18 6.51 3.47
N HIS A 24 9.86 6.67 3.40
CA HIS A 24 9.18 7.90 3.04
C HIS A 24 8.42 8.49 4.23
N LYS A 25 8.21 9.80 4.19
CA LYS A 25 7.31 10.50 5.11
C LYS A 25 6.24 11.28 4.34
N ALA A 26 5.02 11.28 4.88
CA ALA A 26 4.00 12.21 4.43
C ALA A 26 4.34 13.60 4.94
N LEU A 27 4.24 14.59 4.09
CA LEU A 27 4.28 16.01 4.45
C LEU A 27 3.29 16.79 3.59
N THR A 28 2.88 17.93 4.08
CA THR A 28 1.99 18.84 3.34
C THR A 28 2.77 20.08 2.96
N ILE A 29 2.70 20.45 1.69
CA ILE A 29 3.23 21.67 1.11
C ILE A 29 2.11 22.32 0.29
N ASP A 30 1.84 23.60 0.50
CA ASP A 30 0.79 24.37 -0.20
C ASP A 30 -0.58 23.64 -0.23
N GLY A 31 -0.93 23.00 0.89
CA GLY A 31 -2.19 22.24 1.01
C GLY A 31 -2.20 20.85 0.39
N LEU A 32 -1.16 20.46 -0.35
CA LEU A 32 -1.01 19.14 -0.95
C LEU A 32 -0.21 18.21 -0.04
N THR A 33 -0.74 17.02 0.23
CA THR A 33 0.01 15.97 0.96
C THR A 33 0.76 15.10 -0.04
N VAL A 34 2.06 15.00 0.14
CA VAL A 34 2.97 14.21 -0.70
C VAL A 34 3.79 13.24 0.15
N MET A 35 4.15 12.11 -0.46
CA MET A 35 5.04 11.12 0.15
C MET A 35 6.45 11.33 -0.37
N ILE A 36 7.38 11.71 0.51
CA ILE A 36 8.75 12.06 0.11
C ILE A 36 9.75 11.08 0.72
N PRO A 37 10.74 10.59 -0.08
CA PRO A 37 11.86 9.81 0.43
C PRO A 37 12.68 10.61 1.46
N VAL A 38 12.95 10.02 2.61
CA VAL A 38 13.72 10.65 3.69
C VAL A 38 14.85 9.78 4.24
N HIS A 39 14.81 8.47 3.99
CA HIS A 39 15.79 7.50 4.50
C HIS A 39 16.42 6.65 3.38
N THR A 40 16.29 7.07 2.14
CA THR A 40 16.97 6.44 0.99
C THR A 40 18.37 7.02 0.81
N ALA A 41 19.27 6.29 0.17
CA ALA A 41 20.60 6.78 -0.15
C ALA A 41 20.56 8.13 -0.91
N THR A 42 19.67 8.24 -1.89
CA THR A 42 19.47 9.48 -2.65
C THR A 42 18.92 10.64 -1.82
N ALA A 43 18.14 10.37 -0.76
CA ALA A 43 17.66 11.41 0.15
C ALA A 43 18.78 11.96 1.04
N PHE A 44 19.76 11.15 1.42
CA PHE A 44 20.92 11.62 2.17
C PHE A 44 21.85 12.56 1.36
N GLU A 45 21.84 12.41 0.03
CA GLU A 45 22.60 13.26 -0.89
C GLU A 45 21.75 14.42 -1.46
N SER A 46 20.51 14.55 -1.02
CA SER A 46 19.59 15.57 -1.54
C SER A 46 20.08 16.98 -1.23
N PRO A 47 20.04 17.94 -2.19
CA PRO A 47 20.27 19.34 -1.92
C PRO A 47 19.13 19.99 -1.11
N TYR A 48 17.99 19.30 -0.99
CA TYR A 48 16.86 19.76 -0.20
C TYR A 48 17.01 19.29 1.25
N VAL A 49 16.99 20.24 2.16
CA VAL A 49 17.20 20.05 3.59
C VAL A 49 16.02 20.59 4.36
N VAL A 50 15.57 19.85 5.37
CA VAL A 50 14.47 20.27 6.25
C VAL A 50 15.01 20.46 7.66
N ASP A 51 14.67 21.58 8.29
CA ASP A 51 14.99 21.83 9.69
C ASP A 51 14.07 21.01 10.63
N ALA A 52 14.33 21.11 11.94
CA ALA A 52 13.50 20.43 12.92
C ALA A 52 12.08 21.05 12.92
N PRO A 53 11.00 20.23 12.89
CA PRO A 53 9.66 20.75 12.99
C PRO A 53 9.40 21.38 14.37
N ASP A 54 8.63 22.43 14.39
CA ASP A 54 8.12 23.04 15.61
C ASP A 54 7.08 22.15 16.32
N LYS A 55 6.54 22.63 17.45
CA LYS A 55 5.50 21.92 18.21
C LYS A 55 4.20 21.71 17.44
N LYS A 56 3.96 22.48 16.37
CA LYS A 56 2.78 22.37 15.51
C LYS A 56 3.04 21.44 14.31
N GLY A 57 4.29 20.98 14.10
CA GLY A 57 4.70 20.16 12.97
C GLY A 57 5.15 20.97 11.76
N THR A 58 5.26 22.30 11.87
CA THR A 58 5.76 23.18 10.79
C THR A 58 7.28 23.11 10.75
N ALA A 59 7.83 22.95 9.56
CA ALA A 59 9.27 22.95 9.28
C ALA A 59 9.55 23.70 7.99
N ARG A 60 10.80 24.10 7.77
CA ARG A 60 11.23 24.85 6.59
C ARG A 60 12.11 23.99 5.71
N VAL A 61 11.87 24.10 4.41
CA VAL A 61 12.70 23.46 3.38
C VAL A 61 13.68 24.48 2.82
N PHE A 62 14.93 24.07 2.74
CA PHE A 62 16.00 24.83 2.12
C PHE A 62 16.60 24.06 0.96
N LYS A 63 17.07 24.74 -0.08
CA LYS A 63 17.89 24.19 -1.15
C LYS A 63 19.22 24.93 -1.20
N ASN A 64 20.33 24.22 -0.98
CA ASN A 64 21.67 24.83 -0.95
C ASN A 64 21.77 26.03 0.03
N GLY A 65 21.02 25.99 1.13
CA GLY A 65 20.99 27.07 2.13
C GLY A 65 19.94 28.17 1.90
N GLU A 66 19.32 28.24 0.73
CA GLU A 66 18.23 29.18 0.43
C GLU A 66 16.87 28.61 0.86
N PHE A 67 16.05 29.43 1.52
CA PHE A 67 14.69 29.08 1.90
C PHE A 67 13.81 28.88 0.65
N ILE A 68 13.08 27.77 0.61
CA ILE A 68 12.19 27.42 -0.49
C ILE A 68 10.72 27.53 -0.08
N SER A 69 10.32 26.85 1.00
CA SER A 69 8.92 26.80 1.44
C SER A 69 8.81 26.33 2.88
N GLU A 70 7.64 26.55 3.47
CA GLU A 70 7.20 25.89 4.68
C GLU A 70 6.49 24.58 4.33
N ILE A 71 6.69 23.58 5.16
CA ILE A 71 6.02 22.29 5.08
C ILE A 71 5.43 21.94 6.43
N TYR A 72 4.45 21.05 6.40
CA TYR A 72 3.80 20.57 7.59
C TYR A 72 3.93 19.04 7.69
N PHE A 73 4.47 18.55 8.80
CA PHE A 73 4.45 17.13 9.13
C PHE A 73 3.15 16.80 9.86
N PRO A 74 2.34 15.85 9.36
CA PRO A 74 1.10 15.47 10.02
C PRO A 74 1.37 14.95 11.44
N LYS A 75 0.49 15.27 12.35
CA LYS A 75 0.55 14.74 13.72
C LYS A 75 0.42 13.22 13.70
N LYS A 76 1.01 12.56 14.70
CA LYS A 76 0.78 11.14 14.92
C LYS A 76 -0.72 10.87 15.07
N ALA A 77 -1.24 9.90 14.34
CA ALA A 77 -2.64 9.51 14.46
C ALA A 77 -2.93 8.96 15.87
N ARG A 78 -4.05 9.35 16.43
CA ARG A 78 -4.46 9.02 17.83
C ARG A 78 -4.74 7.54 18.01
N PHE A 79 -5.32 6.88 16.98
CA PHE A 79 -5.60 5.45 17.05
C PHE A 79 -4.33 4.61 17.26
N LEU A 80 -3.14 5.11 16.88
CA LEU A 80 -1.87 4.40 17.04
C LEU A 80 -1.41 4.25 18.50
N ASP A 81 -2.05 4.94 19.43
CA ASP A 81 -1.79 4.83 20.88
C ASP A 81 -2.65 3.76 21.56
N LEU A 82 -3.52 3.09 20.81
CA LEU A 82 -4.43 2.06 21.29
C LEU A 82 -3.93 0.65 20.98
N SER A 83 -4.55 -0.34 21.62
CA SER A 83 -4.37 -1.77 21.36
C SER A 83 -5.73 -2.44 21.19
N THR A 84 -5.75 -3.58 20.49
CA THR A 84 -6.94 -4.42 20.35
C THR A 84 -7.35 -5.06 21.67
N ALA A 85 -8.56 -5.61 21.73
CA ALA A 85 -9.05 -6.33 22.90
C ALA A 85 -8.14 -7.51 23.33
N ASP A 86 -7.43 -8.12 22.38
CA ASP A 86 -6.43 -9.17 22.61
C ASP A 86 -5.01 -8.65 22.84
N GLY A 87 -4.84 -7.30 23.00
CA GLY A 87 -3.59 -6.67 23.40
C GLY A 87 -2.60 -6.34 22.30
N VAL A 88 -2.96 -6.50 21.03
CA VAL A 88 -2.07 -6.16 19.89
C VAL A 88 -2.10 -4.63 19.65
N PRO A 89 -0.95 -3.93 19.66
CA PRO A 89 -0.91 -2.51 19.33
C PRO A 89 -1.51 -2.22 17.94
N TYR A 90 -2.38 -1.25 17.82
CA TYR A 90 -3.04 -0.90 16.54
C TYR A 90 -2.03 -0.57 15.45
N GLY A 91 -0.89 0.03 15.81
CA GLY A 91 0.19 0.31 14.88
C GLY A 91 0.84 -0.92 14.24
N GLN A 92 0.67 -2.13 14.80
CA GLN A 92 1.09 -3.39 14.19
C GLN A 92 0.01 -3.98 13.26
N ILE A 93 -1.22 -3.47 13.32
CA ILE A 93 -2.34 -3.93 12.50
C ILE A 93 -2.54 -3.06 11.27
N ALA A 94 -2.62 -1.73 11.44
CA ALA A 94 -2.79 -0.81 10.33
C ALA A 94 -1.97 0.46 10.53
N GLN A 95 -1.77 1.20 9.44
CA GLN A 95 -1.04 2.46 9.41
C GLN A 95 -1.84 3.50 8.65
N LEU A 96 -1.66 4.76 9.03
CA LEU A 96 -2.16 5.86 8.21
C LEU A 96 -1.26 6.02 6.99
N HIS A 97 -1.85 5.91 5.81
CA HIS A 97 -1.21 6.15 4.51
C HIS A 97 -1.68 7.50 3.99
N SER A 98 -0.79 8.47 3.83
CA SER A 98 -1.16 9.85 3.55
C SER A 98 -1.96 10.47 4.72
N LYS A 99 -2.99 11.26 4.44
CA LYS A 99 -3.75 12.06 5.42
C LYS A 99 -4.91 11.31 6.05
N ASP A 100 -5.65 10.54 5.25
CA ASP A 100 -6.96 10.01 5.60
C ASP A 100 -7.23 8.59 5.06
N VAL A 101 -6.17 7.89 4.64
CA VAL A 101 -6.24 6.51 4.17
C VAL A 101 -5.68 5.56 5.23
N LEU A 102 -6.49 4.63 5.71
CA LEU A 102 -6.01 3.54 6.54
C LEU A 102 -5.50 2.40 5.64
N ALA A 103 -4.31 1.89 5.88
CA ALA A 103 -3.72 0.83 5.08
C ALA A 103 -3.23 -0.33 5.94
N THR A 104 -3.46 -1.53 5.47
CA THR A 104 -2.99 -2.76 6.11
C THR A 104 -2.57 -3.81 5.10
N THR A 105 -1.70 -4.72 5.52
CA THR A 105 -1.48 -6.01 4.86
C THR A 105 -2.06 -7.09 5.76
N VAL A 106 -3.20 -7.66 5.40
CA VAL A 106 -3.96 -8.61 6.22
C VAL A 106 -3.13 -9.87 6.52
N LEU A 107 -2.55 -10.47 5.48
CA LEU A 107 -1.61 -11.57 5.60
C LEU A 107 -0.21 -11.10 5.26
N GLN A 108 0.64 -10.93 6.28
CA GLN A 108 2.02 -10.45 6.15
C GLN A 108 3.01 -11.55 5.74
N THR A 109 2.51 -12.68 5.25
CA THR A 109 3.28 -13.78 4.69
C THR A 109 2.83 -14.08 3.27
N CYS A 110 3.71 -14.63 2.44
CA CYS A 110 3.40 -14.96 1.05
C CYS A 110 4.07 -16.27 0.66
N ILE A 111 3.34 -17.17 -0.01
CA ILE A 111 3.89 -18.46 -0.47
C ILE A 111 5.10 -18.29 -1.39
N ARG A 112 5.20 -17.13 -2.06
CA ARG A 112 6.31 -16.80 -2.96
C ARG A 112 7.52 -16.26 -2.19
N TYR A 113 7.32 -15.68 -1.02
CA TYR A 113 8.40 -15.09 -0.21
C TYR A 113 9.25 -16.12 0.52
N LYS A 114 8.71 -17.32 0.81
CA LYS A 114 9.43 -18.39 1.50
C LYS A 114 10.59 -18.97 0.69
N SER A 115 10.60 -18.80 -0.63
CA SER A 115 11.64 -19.30 -1.52
C SER A 115 12.32 -18.12 -2.19
N ARG A 116 13.64 -17.97 -2.01
CA ARG A 116 14.43 -16.93 -2.69
C ARG A 116 14.31 -16.99 -4.20
N GLN A 117 14.05 -18.16 -4.78
CA GLN A 117 13.84 -18.33 -6.22
C GLN A 117 12.49 -17.84 -6.72
N LYS A 118 11.52 -17.60 -5.82
CA LYS A 118 10.15 -17.15 -6.16
C LYS A 118 9.84 -15.75 -5.67
N THR A 119 10.66 -15.18 -4.81
CA THR A 119 10.44 -13.86 -4.19
C THR A 119 10.51 -12.73 -5.21
N CYS A 120 9.53 -11.82 -5.19
CA CYS A 120 9.61 -10.56 -5.89
C CYS A 120 10.73 -9.71 -5.28
N LYS A 121 11.69 -9.25 -6.09
CA LYS A 121 12.93 -8.60 -5.62
C LYS A 121 12.69 -7.26 -4.91
N PHE A 122 11.59 -6.61 -5.20
CA PHE A 122 11.18 -5.34 -4.58
C PHE A 122 10.32 -5.52 -3.32
N CYS A 123 9.86 -6.75 -3.00
CA CYS A 123 8.91 -7.00 -1.92
C CYS A 123 9.62 -7.03 -0.56
N ALA A 124 9.14 -6.20 0.38
CA ALA A 124 9.67 -6.08 1.74
C ALA A 124 8.75 -6.74 2.81
N ILE A 125 7.80 -7.59 2.41
CA ILE A 125 6.79 -8.17 3.31
C ILE A 125 7.40 -8.89 4.53
N GLY A 126 8.46 -9.67 4.34
CA GLY A 126 9.16 -10.38 5.42
C GLY A 126 10.05 -9.49 6.27
N GLN A 127 10.56 -8.38 5.72
CA GLN A 127 11.42 -7.45 6.48
C GLN A 127 10.62 -6.71 7.56
N SER A 128 9.39 -6.30 7.24
CA SER A 128 8.49 -5.65 8.19
C SER A 128 8.12 -6.57 9.35
N LEU A 129 7.85 -7.84 9.04
CA LEU A 129 7.55 -8.87 10.02
C LEU A 129 8.76 -9.16 10.91
N ALA A 130 9.95 -9.35 10.34
CA ALA A 130 11.19 -9.60 11.08
C ALA A 130 11.58 -8.41 11.99
N ALA A 131 11.20 -7.18 11.61
CA ALA A 131 11.43 -5.99 12.42
C ALA A 131 10.37 -5.78 13.53
N GLY A 132 9.42 -6.70 13.72
CA GLY A 132 8.35 -6.59 14.73
C GLY A 132 7.39 -5.42 14.52
N ARG A 133 7.30 -4.87 13.31
CA ARG A 133 6.45 -3.72 13.01
C ARG A 133 5.02 -4.08 12.64
N THR A 134 4.77 -5.33 12.45
CA THR A 134 3.48 -5.90 12.09
C THR A 134 3.40 -7.34 12.57
N ILE A 135 2.21 -7.89 12.58
CA ILE A 135 1.97 -9.32 12.88
C ILE A 135 1.73 -10.11 11.59
N ALA A 136 1.95 -11.42 11.66
CA ALA A 136 1.89 -12.30 10.49
C ALA A 136 0.50 -12.39 9.85
N HIS A 137 -0.54 -12.39 10.67
CA HIS A 137 -1.93 -12.50 10.27
C HIS A 137 -2.77 -11.57 11.15
N LYS A 138 -3.64 -10.79 10.54
CA LYS A 138 -4.59 -9.90 11.21
C LYS A 138 -5.98 -10.48 11.09
N THR A 139 -6.67 -10.57 12.22
CA THR A 139 -8.03 -11.14 12.21
C THR A 139 -9.05 -10.12 11.74
N PRO A 140 -10.21 -10.55 11.23
CA PRO A 140 -11.32 -9.65 10.89
C PRO A 140 -11.71 -8.73 12.06
N GLU A 141 -11.74 -9.24 13.30
CA GLU A 141 -12.09 -8.49 14.51
C GLU A 141 -11.07 -7.39 14.80
N GLN A 142 -9.77 -7.72 14.76
CA GLN A 142 -8.70 -6.75 14.94
C GLN A 142 -8.79 -5.61 13.92
N LEU A 143 -9.10 -5.94 12.66
CA LEU A 143 -9.24 -4.94 11.60
C LEU A 143 -10.48 -4.07 11.78
N ALA A 144 -11.59 -4.64 12.23
CA ALA A 144 -12.82 -3.91 12.56
C ALA A 144 -12.62 -2.91 13.72
N GLU A 145 -11.93 -3.33 14.79
CA GLU A 145 -11.58 -2.45 15.91
C GLU A 145 -10.71 -1.27 15.45
N VAL A 146 -9.64 -1.55 14.71
CA VAL A 146 -8.71 -0.52 14.24
C VAL A 146 -9.37 0.43 13.26
N ALA A 147 -10.16 -0.07 12.30
CA ALA A 147 -10.87 0.75 11.32
C ALA A 147 -11.85 1.70 11.99
N ARG A 148 -12.64 1.21 12.95
CA ARG A 148 -13.57 2.03 13.73
C ARG A 148 -12.85 3.11 14.54
N ALA A 149 -11.75 2.76 15.20
CA ALA A 149 -10.99 3.73 15.99
C ALA A 149 -10.34 4.81 15.10
N ALA A 150 -9.74 4.42 13.98
CA ALA A 150 -9.13 5.34 13.02
C ALA A 150 -10.19 6.31 12.42
N PHE A 151 -11.38 5.81 12.09
CA PHE A 151 -12.49 6.62 11.60
C PHE A 151 -12.94 7.65 12.67
N LEU A 152 -13.21 7.20 13.89
CA LEU A 152 -13.75 8.07 14.95
C LEU A 152 -12.72 9.06 15.51
N LEU A 153 -11.47 8.64 15.65
CA LEU A 153 -10.43 9.45 16.28
C LEU A 153 -9.69 10.35 15.30
N ASP A 154 -9.42 9.88 14.09
CA ASP A 154 -8.52 10.54 13.14
C ASP A 154 -9.19 10.91 11.82
N GLY A 155 -10.49 10.64 11.66
CA GLY A 155 -11.27 11.07 10.49
C GLY A 155 -10.83 10.38 9.20
N VAL A 156 -10.40 9.11 9.29
CA VAL A 156 -10.07 8.29 8.13
C VAL A 156 -11.29 8.17 7.22
N LYS A 157 -11.08 8.30 5.90
CA LYS A 157 -12.15 8.33 4.91
C LYS A 157 -12.30 7.05 4.10
N HIS A 158 -11.25 6.25 3.99
CA HIS A 158 -11.29 4.95 3.32
C HIS A 158 -10.14 4.07 3.77
N MET A 159 -10.23 2.77 3.48
CA MET A 159 -9.24 1.78 3.87
C MET A 159 -8.78 0.94 2.69
N VAL A 160 -7.47 0.70 2.64
CA VAL A 160 -6.84 -0.21 1.68
C VAL A 160 -6.34 -1.44 2.42
N MET A 161 -6.81 -2.61 1.98
CA MET A 161 -6.39 -3.91 2.47
C MET A 161 -5.61 -4.66 1.41
N THR A 162 -4.34 -4.94 1.66
CA THR A 162 -3.53 -5.80 0.80
C THR A 162 -3.34 -7.17 1.45
N THR A 163 -2.87 -8.15 0.69
CA THR A 163 -2.49 -9.45 1.23
C THR A 163 -1.27 -10.03 0.52
N GLY A 164 -0.38 -10.67 1.26
CA GLY A 164 0.53 -11.62 0.66
C GLY A 164 -0.28 -12.81 0.14
N THR A 165 0.18 -13.46 -0.92
CA THR A 165 -0.55 -14.56 -1.55
C THR A 165 -0.54 -15.80 -0.64
N PRO A 166 -1.70 -16.27 -0.12
CA PRO A 166 -1.80 -17.54 0.61
C PRO A 166 -1.74 -18.73 -0.33
N PRO A 167 -1.56 -19.94 0.18
CA PRO A 167 -1.86 -21.16 -0.57
C PRO A 167 -3.37 -21.19 -0.88
N GLY A 168 -3.73 -21.65 -2.08
CA GLY A 168 -5.12 -21.75 -2.52
C GLY A 168 -5.38 -21.02 -3.84
N GLU A 169 -6.55 -21.24 -4.40
CA GLU A 169 -6.93 -20.74 -5.71
C GLU A 169 -7.59 -19.37 -5.66
N ASP A 170 -8.10 -18.98 -4.48
CA ASP A 170 -8.70 -17.68 -4.20
C ASP A 170 -7.66 -16.54 -4.13
N ARG A 171 -6.37 -16.86 -4.01
CA ARG A 171 -5.25 -15.90 -3.97
C ARG A 171 -5.36 -14.79 -2.92
N GLY A 172 -6.14 -15.04 -1.86
CA GLY A 172 -6.39 -14.10 -0.76
C GLY A 172 -7.73 -13.37 -0.84
N ALA A 173 -8.54 -13.62 -1.88
CA ALA A 173 -9.86 -13.01 -2.01
C ALA A 173 -10.77 -13.39 -0.83
N LYS A 174 -10.71 -14.65 -0.35
CA LYS A 174 -11.50 -15.13 0.79
C LYS A 174 -11.22 -14.33 2.06
N ILE A 175 -9.95 -14.25 2.47
CA ILE A 175 -9.57 -13.55 3.70
C ILE A 175 -9.89 -12.05 3.63
N LEU A 176 -9.73 -11.42 2.46
CA LEU A 176 -10.11 -10.02 2.26
C LEU A 176 -11.61 -9.81 2.37
N SER A 177 -12.43 -10.75 1.85
CA SER A 177 -13.89 -10.71 2.00
C SER A 177 -14.33 -10.85 3.45
N GLU A 178 -13.75 -11.79 4.20
CA GLU A 178 -14.03 -11.98 5.63
C GLU A 178 -13.71 -10.70 6.44
N CYS A 179 -12.56 -10.08 6.18
CA CYS A 179 -12.18 -8.81 6.79
C CYS A 179 -13.12 -7.67 6.39
N ALA A 180 -13.53 -7.59 5.13
CA ALA A 180 -14.44 -6.56 4.66
C ALA A 180 -15.81 -6.63 5.37
N VAL A 181 -16.38 -7.82 5.52
CA VAL A 181 -17.63 -8.04 6.26
C VAL A 181 -17.51 -7.53 7.71
N ALA A 182 -16.44 -7.88 8.41
CA ALA A 182 -16.24 -7.44 9.79
C ALA A 182 -16.06 -5.93 9.91
N ILE A 183 -15.28 -5.31 9.02
CA ILE A 183 -15.07 -3.86 9.01
C ILE A 183 -16.39 -3.13 8.72
N ARG A 184 -17.14 -3.55 7.70
CA ARG A 184 -18.44 -2.95 7.35
C ARG A 184 -19.46 -3.07 8.46
N SER A 185 -19.43 -4.14 9.25
CA SER A 185 -20.29 -4.30 10.42
C SER A 185 -19.96 -3.32 11.56
N ALA A 186 -18.72 -2.83 11.61
CA ALA A 186 -18.22 -1.94 12.68
C ALA A 186 -18.23 -0.45 12.29
N VAL A 187 -18.05 -0.12 11.01
CA VAL A 187 -17.94 1.25 10.51
C VAL A 187 -18.28 1.33 9.01
N ASP A 188 -18.98 2.39 8.62
CA ASP A 188 -19.23 2.69 7.22
C ASP A 188 -18.02 3.41 6.62
N LEU A 189 -17.11 2.63 6.02
CA LEU A 189 -15.85 3.09 5.47
C LEU A 189 -15.62 2.43 4.09
N PRO A 190 -15.43 3.20 3.01
CA PRO A 190 -15.10 2.63 1.71
C PRO A 190 -13.84 1.75 1.75
N LEU A 191 -13.91 0.58 1.12
CA LEU A 191 -12.87 -0.44 1.18
C LEU A 191 -12.29 -0.75 -0.21
N GLN A 192 -10.97 -0.68 -0.32
CA GLN A 192 -10.23 -1.25 -1.44
C GLN A 192 -9.55 -2.54 -1.01
N ALA A 193 -9.72 -3.62 -1.78
CA ALA A 193 -8.97 -4.87 -1.61
C ALA A 193 -7.88 -5.01 -2.66
N GLN A 194 -6.75 -5.62 -2.30
CA GLN A 194 -5.64 -5.86 -3.22
C GLN A 194 -5.11 -7.28 -3.08
N CYS A 195 -5.22 -8.09 -4.14
CA CYS A 195 -4.72 -9.46 -4.21
C CYS A 195 -4.20 -9.81 -5.62
N GLU A 196 -3.64 -11.00 -5.79
CA GLU A 196 -3.41 -11.53 -7.14
C GLU A 196 -4.76 -11.95 -7.77
N PRO A 197 -4.86 -12.00 -9.12
CA PRO A 197 -6.05 -12.54 -9.78
C PRO A 197 -6.41 -13.92 -9.23
N PRO A 198 -7.61 -14.13 -8.68
CA PRO A 198 -8.07 -15.45 -8.29
C PRO A 198 -8.20 -16.35 -9.53
N ARG A 199 -8.12 -17.66 -9.35
CA ARG A 199 -8.31 -18.57 -10.46
C ARG A 199 -9.77 -18.63 -10.95
N ASP A 200 -10.69 -18.54 -9.99
CA ASP A 200 -12.12 -18.48 -10.23
C ASP A 200 -12.61 -17.01 -10.13
N ASN A 201 -13.11 -16.46 -11.23
CA ASN A 201 -13.59 -15.09 -11.30
C ASN A 201 -14.84 -14.83 -10.44
N LEU A 202 -15.55 -15.87 -9.98
CA LEU A 202 -16.66 -15.72 -9.01
C LEU A 202 -16.21 -15.07 -7.69
N TRP A 203 -14.91 -15.08 -7.38
CA TRP A 203 -14.39 -14.36 -6.22
C TRP A 203 -14.58 -12.85 -6.33
N HIS A 204 -14.63 -12.27 -7.51
CA HIS A 204 -14.90 -10.83 -7.67
C HIS A 204 -16.32 -10.47 -7.21
N ILE A 205 -17.31 -11.34 -7.52
CA ILE A 205 -18.70 -11.19 -7.04
C ILE A 205 -18.71 -11.27 -5.50
N ARG A 206 -18.10 -12.31 -4.94
CA ARG A 206 -18.06 -12.51 -3.48
C ARG A 206 -17.39 -11.37 -2.74
N MET A 207 -16.30 -10.81 -3.29
CA MET A 207 -15.64 -9.63 -2.74
C MET A 207 -16.55 -8.40 -2.77
N LYS A 208 -17.30 -8.19 -3.86
CA LYS A 208 -18.27 -7.10 -3.96
C LYS A 208 -19.40 -7.26 -2.95
N GLU A 209 -19.97 -8.45 -2.83
CA GLU A 209 -21.03 -8.79 -1.86
C GLU A 209 -20.54 -8.65 -0.42
N ALA A 210 -19.26 -8.89 -0.13
CA ALA A 210 -18.64 -8.66 1.16
C ALA A 210 -18.46 -7.17 1.52
N GLY A 211 -18.79 -6.24 0.61
CA GLY A 211 -18.73 -4.81 0.84
C GLY A 211 -17.41 -4.15 0.40
N ILE A 212 -16.63 -4.79 -0.47
CA ILE A 212 -15.45 -4.17 -1.11
C ILE A 212 -15.95 -3.26 -2.25
N ASP A 213 -15.48 -2.01 -2.28
CA ASP A 213 -15.89 -1.00 -3.26
C ASP A 213 -14.99 -0.98 -4.49
N SER A 214 -13.70 -1.24 -4.33
CA SER A 214 -12.72 -1.22 -5.42
C SER A 214 -11.66 -2.31 -5.26
N LEU A 215 -11.07 -2.73 -6.38
CA LEU A 215 -10.14 -3.86 -6.41
C LEU A 215 -8.81 -3.49 -7.07
N GLY A 216 -7.70 -3.90 -6.46
CA GLY A 216 -6.35 -3.81 -7.04
C GLY A 216 -5.77 -5.19 -7.35
N MET A 217 -5.27 -5.38 -8.57
CA MET A 217 -4.51 -6.57 -8.97
C MET A 217 -3.25 -6.13 -9.70
N HIS A 218 -2.10 -6.20 -9.04
CA HIS A 218 -0.89 -5.49 -9.49
C HIS A 218 -0.06 -6.28 -10.51
N LEU A 219 0.12 -5.71 -11.71
CA LEU A 219 1.03 -6.21 -12.75
C LEU A 219 2.49 -5.94 -12.40
N GLU A 220 2.79 -4.74 -11.95
CA GLU A 220 4.10 -4.23 -11.50
C GLU A 220 5.13 -4.13 -12.62
N VAL A 221 5.54 -5.22 -13.26
CA VAL A 221 6.48 -5.29 -14.40
C VAL A 221 5.74 -5.89 -15.58
N VAL A 222 5.87 -5.29 -16.76
CA VAL A 222 5.06 -5.67 -17.93
C VAL A 222 5.82 -6.55 -18.94
N ASN A 223 7.13 -6.34 -19.11
CA ASN A 223 7.93 -7.16 -19.99
C ASN A 223 8.06 -8.61 -19.46
N PRO A 224 7.69 -9.65 -20.24
CA PRO A 224 7.67 -11.04 -19.76
C PRO A 224 9.04 -11.57 -19.31
N VAL A 225 10.12 -11.12 -19.92
CA VAL A 225 11.49 -11.53 -19.55
C VAL A 225 11.89 -10.90 -18.23
N LEU A 226 11.59 -9.62 -18.04
CA LEU A 226 11.83 -8.91 -16.80
C LEU A 226 10.97 -9.45 -15.66
N ARG A 227 9.70 -9.78 -15.92
CA ARG A 227 8.82 -10.42 -14.92
C ARG A 227 9.46 -11.68 -14.35
N LYS A 228 10.01 -12.56 -15.18
CA LYS A 228 10.71 -13.79 -14.73
C LYS A 228 11.94 -13.46 -13.89
N LYS A 229 12.66 -12.39 -14.21
CA LYS A 229 13.88 -11.96 -13.50
C LYS A 229 13.57 -11.26 -12.16
N ILE A 230 12.57 -10.39 -12.15
CA ILE A 230 12.25 -9.50 -11.02
C ILE A 230 11.28 -10.16 -10.05
N MET A 231 10.26 -10.88 -10.54
CA MET A 231 9.22 -11.53 -9.73
C MET A 231 8.92 -12.96 -10.21
N PRO A 232 9.89 -13.87 -10.10
CA PRO A 232 9.84 -15.20 -10.73
C PRO A 232 8.64 -16.05 -10.30
N GLY A 233 8.20 -15.94 -9.05
CA GLY A 233 7.01 -16.63 -8.59
C GLY A 233 5.70 -16.04 -9.11
N LYS A 234 5.59 -14.71 -9.17
CA LYS A 234 4.39 -13.99 -9.64
C LYS A 234 4.27 -14.06 -11.17
N SER A 235 5.42 -14.12 -11.89
CA SER A 235 5.43 -14.26 -13.34
C SER A 235 4.81 -15.57 -13.85
N GLN A 236 4.57 -16.55 -12.97
CA GLN A 236 3.83 -17.77 -13.33
C GLN A 236 2.34 -17.49 -13.63
N VAL A 237 1.82 -16.33 -13.23
CA VAL A 237 0.51 -15.85 -13.66
C VAL A 237 0.72 -15.01 -14.92
N PRO A 238 0.23 -15.47 -16.08
CA PRO A 238 0.39 -14.74 -17.34
C PRO A 238 -0.28 -13.37 -17.30
N ILE A 239 0.23 -12.40 -18.05
CA ILE A 239 -0.38 -11.05 -18.15
C ILE A 239 -1.81 -11.15 -18.67
N GLU A 240 -2.08 -12.02 -19.64
CA GLU A 240 -3.42 -12.22 -20.21
C GLU A 240 -4.43 -12.71 -19.14
N LYS A 241 -3.99 -13.46 -18.13
CA LYS A 241 -4.86 -13.83 -17.00
C LYS A 241 -5.23 -12.63 -16.13
N TYR A 242 -4.33 -11.65 -16.02
CA TYR A 242 -4.65 -10.36 -15.38
C TYR A 242 -5.70 -9.61 -16.19
N PHE A 243 -5.55 -9.52 -17.51
CA PHE A 243 -6.53 -8.81 -18.37
C PHE A 243 -7.90 -9.47 -18.36
N GLU A 244 -7.97 -10.80 -18.42
CA GLU A 244 -9.21 -11.55 -18.23
C GLU A 244 -9.89 -11.20 -16.91
N SER A 245 -9.10 -11.22 -15.82
CA SER A 245 -9.58 -10.92 -14.47
C SER A 245 -9.98 -9.43 -14.31
N PHE A 246 -9.23 -8.51 -14.94
CA PHE A 246 -9.55 -7.08 -14.95
C PHE A 246 -10.89 -6.81 -15.63
N SER A 247 -11.10 -7.35 -16.84
CA SER A 247 -12.37 -7.14 -17.57
C SER A 247 -13.54 -7.63 -16.75
N TYR A 248 -13.46 -8.84 -16.20
CA TYR A 248 -14.50 -9.38 -15.34
C TYR A 248 -14.73 -8.55 -14.06
N ALA A 249 -13.65 -8.05 -13.45
CA ALA A 249 -13.74 -7.20 -12.27
C ALA A 249 -14.36 -5.84 -12.60
N VAL A 250 -14.07 -5.24 -13.76
CA VAL A 250 -14.66 -3.96 -14.18
C VAL A 250 -16.17 -4.09 -14.37
N ASP A 251 -16.68 -5.21 -14.90
CA ASP A 251 -18.10 -5.48 -15.02
C ASP A 251 -18.82 -5.50 -13.66
N ILE A 252 -18.11 -5.89 -12.58
CA ILE A 252 -18.68 -6.01 -11.23
C ILE A 252 -18.48 -4.74 -10.41
N PHE A 253 -17.28 -4.18 -10.41
CA PHE A 253 -16.91 -3.04 -9.56
C PHE A 253 -17.18 -1.69 -10.22
N GLY A 254 -17.21 -1.65 -11.55
CA GLY A 254 -17.41 -0.47 -12.36
C GLY A 254 -16.13 0.11 -12.94
N TRP A 255 -16.30 0.95 -13.95
CA TRP A 255 -15.24 1.67 -14.65
C TRP A 255 -14.42 2.53 -13.67
N GLY A 256 -13.09 2.41 -13.70
CA GLY A 256 -12.18 3.13 -12.81
C GLY A 256 -12.12 2.61 -11.37
N GLN A 257 -12.91 1.58 -11.00
CA GLN A 257 -12.87 0.98 -9.66
C GLN A 257 -11.90 -0.21 -9.57
N VAL A 258 -11.31 -0.61 -10.68
CA VAL A 258 -10.27 -1.64 -10.74
C VAL A 258 -8.94 -0.98 -11.08
N SER A 259 -7.88 -1.34 -10.36
CA SER A 259 -6.56 -0.69 -10.48
C SER A 259 -5.40 -1.68 -10.53
N THR A 260 -4.27 -1.21 -11.03
CA THR A 260 -3.00 -1.95 -11.00
C THR A 260 -1.81 -1.01 -10.79
N TYR A 261 -0.77 -1.45 -10.09
CA TYR A 261 0.51 -0.75 -10.06
C TYR A 261 1.39 -1.17 -11.23
N ILE A 262 2.05 -0.16 -11.84
CA ILE A 262 3.15 -0.33 -12.78
C ILE A 262 4.40 0.31 -12.15
N LEU A 263 5.43 -0.48 -11.91
CA LEU A 263 6.63 -0.02 -11.21
C LEU A 263 7.71 0.40 -12.22
N ALA A 264 7.72 1.68 -12.57
CA ALA A 264 8.76 2.24 -13.43
C ALA A 264 10.16 2.12 -12.80
N GLY A 265 11.19 1.91 -13.64
CA GLY A 265 12.58 1.79 -13.20
C GLY A 265 13.05 0.36 -12.90
N LEU A 266 12.21 -0.66 -13.10
CA LEU A 266 12.58 -2.07 -12.97
C LEU A 266 13.07 -2.70 -14.28
N GLY A 267 13.14 -1.91 -15.35
CA GLY A 267 13.71 -2.29 -16.64
C GLY A 267 12.75 -2.27 -17.82
N ASP A 268 11.45 -2.16 -17.59
CA ASP A 268 10.47 -1.88 -18.66
C ASP A 268 10.80 -0.55 -19.34
N THR A 269 10.66 -0.47 -20.66
CA THR A 269 10.84 0.79 -21.40
C THR A 269 9.64 1.70 -21.22
N VAL A 270 9.80 2.98 -21.54
CA VAL A 270 8.70 3.95 -21.52
C VAL A 270 7.58 3.53 -22.47
N GLU A 271 7.94 3.03 -23.64
CA GLU A 271 7.01 2.57 -24.67
C GLU A 271 6.19 1.38 -24.18
N GLU A 272 6.82 0.36 -23.57
CA GLU A 272 6.13 -0.79 -22.96
C GLU A 272 5.16 -0.35 -21.86
N ILE A 273 5.57 0.63 -21.03
CA ILE A 273 4.70 1.16 -19.96
C ILE A 273 3.51 1.92 -20.56
N LEU A 274 3.72 2.76 -21.56
CA LEU A 274 2.63 3.51 -22.21
C LEU A 274 1.65 2.57 -22.89
N GLU A 275 2.12 1.61 -23.67
CA GLU A 275 1.27 0.62 -24.35
C GLU A 275 0.38 -0.15 -23.37
N ILE A 276 0.95 -0.64 -22.24
CA ILE A 276 0.16 -1.37 -21.26
C ILE A 276 -0.83 -0.44 -20.54
N CYS A 277 -0.48 0.81 -20.26
CA CYS A 277 -1.39 1.79 -19.66
C CYS A 277 -2.55 2.13 -20.59
N GLU A 278 -2.33 2.31 -21.88
CA GLU A 278 -3.38 2.52 -22.87
C GLU A 278 -4.32 1.31 -22.93
N ARG A 279 -3.78 0.09 -22.97
CA ARG A 279 -4.57 -1.13 -22.95
C ARG A 279 -5.40 -1.27 -21.66
N LEU A 280 -4.86 -0.91 -20.49
CA LEU A 280 -5.55 -0.94 -19.20
C LEU A 280 -6.70 0.09 -19.17
N THR A 281 -6.42 1.32 -19.55
CA THR A 281 -7.43 2.39 -19.54
C THR A 281 -8.56 2.12 -20.54
N SER A 282 -8.27 1.50 -21.69
CA SER A 282 -9.29 1.15 -22.69
C SER A 282 -10.32 0.14 -22.17
N ILE A 283 -10.02 -0.61 -21.11
CA ILE A 283 -10.95 -1.55 -20.47
C ILE A 283 -11.43 -1.07 -19.10
N GLY A 284 -11.22 0.20 -18.73
CA GLY A 284 -11.69 0.80 -17.48
C GLY A 284 -10.83 0.51 -16.24
N VAL A 285 -9.60 0.04 -16.42
CA VAL A 285 -8.64 -0.21 -15.32
C VAL A 285 -7.75 1.01 -15.14
N TYR A 286 -7.56 1.43 -13.89
CA TYR A 286 -6.72 2.57 -13.54
C TYR A 286 -5.26 2.10 -13.27
N PRO A 287 -4.29 2.45 -14.12
CA PRO A 287 -2.86 2.22 -13.83
C PRO A 287 -2.30 3.31 -12.91
N PHE A 288 -1.55 2.90 -11.89
CA PHE A 288 -0.78 3.79 -11.01
C PHE A 288 0.70 3.73 -11.32
#